data_b250f88ab06e514f0586426346ebb26a
#
_entry.id   b250f88ab06e514f0586426346ebb26a
#
_cell.length_a   1.000
_cell.length_b   1.000
_cell.length_c   1.000
_cell.angle_alpha   90.00
_cell.angle_beta   90.00
_cell.angle_gamma   90.00
#
_symmetry.space_group_name_H-M   'P 1'
#
loop_
_entity.id
_entity.type
_entity.pdbx_description
1 polymer ?
#
loop_
_entity_poly.entity_id
_entity_poly.type
_entity_poly.pdbx_seq_one_letter_code
_entity_poly.pdbx_strand_id
1 'polypeptide(L)' 'MTDVLFPMMSVGQEATGVIVTWFVESGDEVTPTTLIAEVAVDKVDAEVYPDNSGVITLLAQENTEVRQGAVIARIS' A
#
# COMPACT_ATOMS: atom_id res chain seq x y z
N MET A 1 -12.42 -10.96 -1.23
CA MET A 1 -11.63 -10.02 -0.41
C MET A 1 -10.17 -10.15 -0.78
N THR A 2 -9.53 -9.05 -1.08
CA THR A 2 -8.15 -9.04 -1.57
C THR A 2 -7.29 -8.19 -0.65
N ASP A 3 -6.15 -8.72 -0.24
CA ASP A 3 -5.20 -7.94 0.56
C ASP A 3 -4.32 -7.11 -0.36
N VAL A 4 -4.06 -5.87 0.05
CA VAL A 4 -3.09 -5.01 -0.61
C VAL A 4 -1.82 -5.04 0.23
N LEU A 5 -0.73 -5.46 -0.40
CA LEU A 5 0.54 -5.65 0.30
C LEU A 5 1.49 -4.50 0.00
N PHE A 6 2.31 -4.16 0.99
CA PHE A 6 3.42 -3.24 0.76
C PHE A 6 4.37 -3.87 -0.26
N PRO A 7 4.73 -3.17 -1.33
CA PRO A 7 5.54 -3.79 -2.40
C PRO A 7 6.89 -4.26 -1.91
N MET A 8 7.34 -5.36 -2.48
CA MET A 8 8.69 -5.88 -2.21
C MET A 8 9.64 -5.16 -3.15
N MET A 9 10.31 -4.13 -2.66
CA MET A 9 11.12 -3.24 -3.49
C MET A 9 12.61 -3.47 -3.37
N SER A 10 13.05 -4.22 -2.38
CA SER A 10 14.47 -4.52 -2.22
C SER A 10 14.64 -5.97 -1.84
N VAL A 11 15.85 -6.47 -2.04
CA VAL A 11 16.16 -7.87 -1.72
C VAL A 11 16.52 -8.08 -0.27
N GLY A 12 16.66 -7.03 0.52
CA GLY A 12 16.96 -7.17 1.93
C GLY A 12 15.71 -7.56 2.70
N GLN A 13 15.75 -8.66 3.40
CA GLN A 13 14.56 -9.15 4.10
C GLN A 13 14.16 -8.26 5.27
N GLU A 14 15.12 -7.55 5.81
CA GLU A 14 14.87 -6.71 6.98
C GLU A 14 14.46 -5.29 6.60
N ALA A 15 14.42 -4.98 5.32
CA ALA A 15 14.10 -3.63 4.90
C ALA A 15 12.65 -3.30 5.22
N THR A 16 12.42 -2.15 5.82
CA THR A 16 11.09 -1.63 6.06
C THR A 16 10.89 -0.41 5.19
N GLY A 17 9.65 -0.03 5.01
CA GLY A 17 9.30 1.15 4.26
C GLY A 17 8.31 2.00 5.01
N VAL A 18 7.90 3.08 4.36
CA VAL A 18 6.96 4.03 4.96
C VAL A 18 5.86 4.29 3.94
N ILE A 19 4.63 4.37 4.42
CA ILE A 19 3.52 4.87 3.59
C ILE A 19 3.62 6.38 3.63
N VAL A 20 3.99 6.97 2.49
CA VAL A 20 4.18 8.41 2.41
C VAL A 20 2.84 9.12 2.35
N THR A 21 1.94 8.63 1.51
CA THR A 21 0.64 9.27 1.29
C THR A 21 -0.40 8.23 0.89
N TRP A 22 -1.56 8.30 1.50
CA TRP A 22 -2.76 7.63 1.01
C TRP A 22 -3.53 8.62 0.14
N PHE A 23 -3.87 8.21 -1.07
CA PHE A 23 -4.65 9.04 -1.98
C PHE A 23 -6.13 8.74 -1.91
N VAL A 24 -6.52 7.74 -1.11
CA VAL A 24 -7.91 7.33 -0.94
C VAL A 24 -8.18 7.16 0.54
N GLU A 25 -9.46 7.06 0.89
CA GLU A 25 -9.89 6.84 2.26
C GLU A 25 -10.62 5.51 2.37
N SER A 26 -10.67 4.98 3.59
CA SER A 26 -11.45 3.76 3.83
C SER A 26 -12.89 4.01 3.42
N GLY A 27 -13.44 3.09 2.63
CA GLY A 27 -14.78 3.21 2.09
C GLY A 27 -14.83 3.67 0.66
N ASP A 28 -13.71 4.13 0.10
CA ASP A 28 -13.67 4.55 -1.30
C ASP A 28 -13.71 3.35 -2.23
N GLU A 29 -14.31 3.53 -3.39
CA GLU A 29 -14.27 2.55 -4.45
C GLU A 29 -12.99 2.74 -5.25
N VAL A 30 -12.30 1.63 -5.53
CA VAL A 30 -11.03 1.65 -6.25
C VAL A 30 -11.04 0.62 -7.36
N THR A 31 -10.14 0.79 -8.32
CA THR A 31 -9.94 -0.16 -9.43
C THR A 31 -8.45 -0.38 -9.60
N PRO A 32 -8.04 -1.37 -10.42
CA PRO A 32 -6.59 -1.58 -10.64
C PRO A 32 -5.87 -0.40 -11.26
N THR A 33 -6.58 0.58 -11.78
CA THR A 33 -5.95 1.79 -12.32
C THR A 33 -5.95 2.95 -11.35
N THR A 34 -6.54 2.78 -10.17
CA THR A 34 -6.59 3.83 -9.15
C THR A 34 -5.29 3.85 -8.37
N LEU A 35 -4.59 4.98 -8.39
CA LEU A 35 -3.43 5.14 -7.54
C LEU A 35 -3.91 5.32 -6.11
N ILE A 36 -3.60 4.37 -5.23
CA ILE A 36 -4.14 4.39 -3.87
C ILE A 36 -3.13 4.90 -2.85
N ALA A 37 -1.85 4.71 -3.11
CA ALA A 37 -0.84 5.13 -2.13
C ALA A 37 0.50 5.34 -2.79
N GLU A 38 1.32 6.15 -2.13
CA GLU A 38 2.74 6.27 -2.45
C GLU A 38 3.52 5.79 -1.25
N VAL A 39 4.51 4.95 -1.50
CA VAL A 39 5.33 4.37 -0.45
C VAL A 39 6.80 4.60 -0.78
N ALA A 40 7.65 4.47 0.22
CA ALA A 40 9.08 4.65 0.03
C ALA A 40 9.85 3.60 0.82
N VAL A 41 10.92 3.08 0.20
CA VAL A 41 11.90 2.22 0.88
C VAL A 41 13.26 2.83 0.58
N ASP A 42 13.98 3.20 1.64
CA ASP A 42 15.23 3.93 1.49
C ASP A 42 15.01 5.20 0.66
N LYS A 43 15.65 5.29 -0.50
CA LYS A 43 15.56 6.47 -1.35
C LYS A 43 14.72 6.21 -2.58
N VAL A 44 13.92 5.14 -2.58
CA VAL A 44 13.12 4.74 -3.74
C VAL A 44 11.65 4.88 -3.39
N ASP A 45 10.94 5.64 -4.21
CA ASP A 45 9.48 5.77 -4.09
C ASP A 45 8.81 4.81 -5.05
N ALA A 46 7.62 4.34 -4.66
CA ALA A 46 6.81 3.49 -5.52
C ALA A 46 5.35 3.84 -5.38
N GLU A 47 4.61 3.60 -6.43
CA GLU A 47 3.17 3.79 -6.45
C GLU A 47 2.49 2.46 -6.23
N VAL A 48 1.39 2.47 -5.47
CA VAL A 48 0.65 1.25 -5.16
C VAL A 48 -0.71 1.32 -5.83
N TYR A 49 -1.04 0.25 -6.55
CA TYR A 49 -2.33 0.09 -7.20
C TYR A 49 -2.96 -1.21 -6.70
N PRO A 50 -4.29 -1.26 -6.59
CA PRO A 50 -4.92 -2.52 -6.18
C PRO A 50 -4.92 -3.55 -7.30
N ASP A 51 -5.03 -4.81 -6.93
CA ASP A 51 -5.13 -5.89 -7.91
C ASP A 51 -6.55 -6.09 -8.41
N ASN A 52 -7.53 -5.67 -7.63
CA ASN A 52 -8.94 -5.86 -7.95
C ASN A 52 -9.70 -4.58 -7.72
N SER A 53 -10.90 -4.53 -8.28
CA SER A 53 -11.85 -3.46 -8.00
C SER A 53 -12.63 -3.79 -6.75
N GLY A 54 -13.06 -2.77 -6.03
CA GLY A 54 -13.88 -2.94 -4.85
C GLY A 54 -13.78 -1.76 -3.93
N VAL A 55 -14.18 -1.96 -2.68
CA VAL A 55 -14.15 -0.93 -1.64
C VAL A 55 -12.96 -1.19 -0.76
N ILE A 56 -12.12 -0.16 -0.57
CA ILE A 56 -10.88 -0.30 0.16
C ILE A 56 -11.07 0.02 1.64
N THR A 57 -10.39 -0.75 2.49
CA THR A 57 -10.27 -0.47 3.92
C THR A 57 -8.79 -0.32 4.22
N LEU A 58 -8.40 0.82 4.77
CA LEU A 58 -7.00 1.09 5.09
C LEU A 58 -6.67 0.47 6.44
N LEU A 59 -5.58 -0.28 6.49
CA LEU A 59 -5.15 -0.98 7.71
C LEU A 59 -3.89 -0.39 8.32
N ALA A 60 -3.15 0.43 7.57
CA ALA A 60 -1.95 1.09 8.06
C ALA A 60 -2.09 2.59 7.83
N GLN A 61 -1.45 3.38 8.68
CA GLN A 61 -1.56 4.84 8.61
C GLN A 61 -0.37 5.43 7.87
N GLU A 62 -0.57 6.64 7.36
CA GLU A 62 0.52 7.40 6.76
C GLU A 62 1.64 7.61 7.77
N ASN A 63 2.84 7.69 7.24
CA ASN A 63 4.04 7.98 8.02
C ASN A 63 4.39 6.92 9.05
N THR A 64 3.84 5.71 8.89
CA THR A 64 4.22 4.60 9.76
C THR A 64 5.17 3.67 9.02
N GLU A 65 6.07 3.08 9.76
CA GLU A 65 6.98 2.07 9.23
C GLU A 65 6.24 0.76 9.03
N VAL A 66 6.44 0.15 7.87
CA VAL A 66 5.78 -1.09 7.51
C VAL A 66 6.80 -2.02 6.88
N ARG A 67 6.72 -3.29 7.19
CA ARG A 67 7.55 -4.29 6.53
C ARG A 67 7.09 -4.49 5.10
N GLN A 68 8.05 -4.70 4.23
CA GLN A 68 7.72 -5.09 2.85
C GLN A 68 6.95 -6.40 2.87
N GLY A 69 5.89 -6.46 2.09
CA GLY A 69 5.02 -7.64 2.04
C GLY A 69 3.91 -7.65 3.07
N ALA A 70 3.89 -6.71 4.01
CA ALA A 70 2.83 -6.65 5.01
C ALA A 70 1.53 -6.14 4.39
N VAL A 71 0.40 -6.56 4.95
CA VAL A 71 -0.91 -6.11 4.48
C VAL A 71 -1.12 -4.68 4.96
N ILE A 72 -1.35 -3.76 4.03
CA ILE A 72 -1.57 -2.36 4.36
C ILE A 72 -2.99 -1.91 4.09
N ALA A 73 -3.75 -2.69 3.33
CA ALA A 73 -5.15 -2.38 3.06
C ALA A 73 -5.84 -3.65 2.59
N ARG A 74 -7.16 -3.57 2.50
CA ARG A 74 -7.97 -4.71 2.08
C ARG A 74 -9.08 -4.21 1.17
N ILE A 75 -9.38 -4.96 0.14
CA ILE A 75 -10.42 -4.61 -0.83
C ILE A 75 -11.50 -5.70 -0.78
N SER A 76 -12.73 -5.27 -0.60
CA SER A 76 -13.85 -6.17 -0.54
C SER A 76 -14.92 -5.82 -1.56
#